data_2e14a785e8b5b32310c5016604075066
#
_entry.id   2e14a785e8b5b32310c5016604075066
#
_cell.length_a   1.000
_cell.length_b   1.000
_cell.length_c   1.000
_cell.angle_alpha   90.00
_cell.angle_beta   90.00
_cell.angle_gamma   90.00
#
_symmetry.space_group_name_H-M   'P 1'
#
loop_
_entity.id
_entity.type
_entity.pdbx_description
1 polymer ?
#
loop_
_entity_poly.entity_id
_entity_poly.type
_entity_poly.pdbx_seq_one_letter_code
_entity_poly.pdbx_strand_id
1 'polypeptide(L)'
;MLGAMCMKSVHEGHRARLRRAFLSGAELEDHELLELLLTYAIPRADVNPLAHHLLDRFGGLEKVFQASPEELKELAGVGESAAVLIKTVQALQKRLLVRYYTAGSRRRVLFSLEEACAFALALSLEDHYETLHLICLDSKGQVLRTKTLAVGGVTYVSVEPRHVAQEALLCNARYVLLCHNHPSGDVRPSDADLQVGVQMKKSLEGIGIQLLDQLVAGQGAVYSQSRDKVLCFHGEAPCETLLPEEFARRYGFERSEREYDGFQHQAAEDCFPADDPFSWGGSSDLY
;
A
#
# COMPACT_ATOMS: atom_id res chain seq x y z
N MET A 1 -8.12 19.74 52.37
CA MET A 1 -8.76 19.75 51.05
C MET A 1 -8.01 20.64 50.05
N LEU A 2 -6.70 20.42 49.80
CA LEU A 2 -5.88 21.28 48.92
C LEU A 2 -5.03 20.47 47.92
N GLY A 3 -5.19 19.13 47.82
CA GLY A 3 -4.33 18.29 46.99
C GLY A 3 -4.90 17.89 45.61
N ALA A 4 -6.19 18.13 45.33
CA ALA A 4 -6.84 17.62 44.10
C ALA A 4 -6.91 18.64 42.93
N MET A 5 -6.52 19.89 43.17
CA MET A 5 -6.70 20.98 42.18
C MET A 5 -5.47 21.24 41.31
N CYS A 6 -4.30 20.72 41.69
CA CYS A 6 -3.06 21.01 40.95
C CYS A 6 -2.78 20.08 39.78
N MET A 7 -3.27 18.83 39.77
CA MET A 7 -2.97 17.87 38.69
C MET A 7 -3.80 18.08 37.42
N LYS A 8 -5.01 18.63 37.49
CA LYS A 8 -5.84 18.91 36.29
C LYS A 8 -5.25 20.02 35.40
N SER A 9 -4.51 20.97 35.95
CA SER A 9 -3.99 22.12 35.20
C SER A 9 -2.76 21.79 34.33
N VAL A 10 -1.97 20.79 34.69
CA VAL A 10 -0.73 20.45 33.96
C VAL A 10 -1.05 19.72 32.65
N HIS A 11 -1.95 18.77 32.68
CA HIS A 11 -2.34 18.00 31.46
C HIS A 11 -3.18 18.83 30.48
N GLU A 12 -4.06 19.71 30.96
CA GLU A 12 -4.78 20.64 30.09
C GLU A 12 -3.83 21.62 29.41
N GLY A 13 -2.79 22.10 30.14
CA GLY A 13 -1.74 22.95 29.59
C GLY A 13 -0.92 22.27 28.49
N HIS A 14 -0.59 21.00 28.67
CA HIS A 14 0.17 20.22 27.67
C HIS A 14 -0.64 20.02 26.39
N ARG A 15 -1.85 19.51 26.44
CA ARG A 15 -2.75 19.33 25.29
C ARG A 15 -3.01 20.65 24.54
N ALA A 16 -3.19 21.74 25.26
CA ALA A 16 -3.38 23.04 24.63
C ALA A 16 -2.12 23.55 23.93
N ARG A 17 -0.93 23.23 24.44
CA ARG A 17 0.35 23.52 23.76
C ARG A 17 0.50 22.69 22.49
N LEU A 18 0.25 21.37 22.58
CA LEU A 18 0.35 20.45 21.43
C LEU A 18 -0.59 20.87 20.29
N ARG A 19 -1.84 21.19 20.61
CA ARG A 19 -2.80 21.73 19.62
C ARG A 19 -2.33 23.03 18.98
N ARG A 20 -1.77 23.96 19.79
CA ARG A 20 -1.25 25.23 19.25
C ARG A 20 -0.04 25.01 18.37
N ALA A 21 0.88 24.12 18.75
CA ALA A 21 2.04 23.76 17.92
C ALA A 21 1.57 23.22 16.58
N PHE A 22 0.65 22.27 16.58
CA PHE A 22 0.07 21.71 15.34
C PHE A 22 -0.59 22.78 14.47
N LEU A 23 -1.45 23.63 15.04
CA LEU A 23 -2.15 24.69 14.31
C LEU A 23 -1.21 25.80 13.81
N SER A 24 -0.06 25.99 14.42
CA SER A 24 0.97 26.93 13.94
C SER A 24 1.86 26.36 12.83
N GLY A 25 1.64 25.11 12.42
CA GLY A 25 2.44 24.44 11.40
C GLY A 25 3.79 23.93 11.91
N ALA A 26 3.95 23.77 13.24
CA ALA A 26 5.14 23.11 13.78
C ALA A 26 5.12 21.63 13.38
N GLU A 27 6.28 21.13 13.01
CA GLU A 27 6.50 19.70 12.78
C GLU A 27 6.47 18.98 14.12
N LEU A 28 5.57 18.00 14.24
CA LEU A 28 5.41 17.18 15.44
C LEU A 28 6.05 15.81 15.21
N GLU A 29 6.65 15.28 16.26
CA GLU A 29 7.15 13.90 16.26
C GLU A 29 5.98 12.89 16.18
N ASP A 30 6.24 11.67 15.74
CA ASP A 30 5.22 10.61 15.59
C ASP A 30 4.40 10.38 16.85
N HIS A 31 5.07 10.36 18.01
CA HIS A 31 4.38 10.19 19.29
C HIS A 31 3.49 11.38 19.63
N GLU A 32 3.88 12.61 19.27
CA GLU A 32 3.09 13.82 19.49
C GLU A 32 1.86 13.87 18.60
N LEU A 33 2.00 13.45 17.32
CA LEU A 33 0.87 13.32 16.39
C LEU A 33 -0.14 12.28 16.88
N LEU A 34 0.37 11.11 17.29
CA LEU A 34 -0.47 10.03 17.81
C LEU A 34 -1.13 10.42 19.14
N GLU A 35 -0.40 11.08 20.05
CA GLU A 35 -0.94 11.64 21.27
C GLU A 35 -2.07 12.62 20.96
N LEU A 36 -1.84 13.58 20.06
CA LEU A 36 -2.83 14.57 19.65
C LEU A 36 -4.11 13.89 19.15
N LEU A 37 -3.98 12.88 18.29
CA LEU A 37 -5.10 12.10 17.78
C LEU A 37 -5.86 11.40 18.93
N LEU A 38 -5.16 10.69 19.79
CA LEU A 38 -5.75 9.94 20.91
C LEU A 38 -6.47 10.84 21.90
N THR A 39 -6.09 12.12 22.05
CA THR A 39 -6.80 13.06 22.93
C THR A 39 -8.27 13.25 22.57
N TYR A 40 -8.65 13.01 21.31
CA TYR A 40 -10.04 13.11 20.87
C TYR A 40 -10.87 11.85 21.18
N ALA A 41 -10.24 10.67 21.20
CA ALA A 41 -10.90 9.43 21.60
C ALA A 41 -10.88 9.19 23.11
N ILE A 42 -9.88 9.72 23.82
CA ILE A 42 -9.65 9.53 25.27
C ILE A 42 -9.50 10.89 25.95
N PRO A 43 -10.58 11.64 26.16
CA PRO A 43 -10.50 13.07 26.53
C PRO A 43 -10.03 13.34 27.98
N ARG A 44 -10.08 12.35 28.87
CA ARG A 44 -9.88 12.56 30.32
C ARG A 44 -8.64 11.90 30.89
N ALA A 45 -7.83 11.19 30.07
CA ALA A 45 -6.62 10.51 30.52
C ALA A 45 -5.37 11.12 29.90
N ASP A 46 -4.23 10.98 30.55
CA ASP A 46 -2.94 11.23 29.93
C ASP A 46 -2.68 10.13 28.90
N VAL A 47 -2.60 10.51 27.63
CA VAL A 47 -2.43 9.57 26.50
C VAL A 47 -1.01 9.58 25.93
N ASN A 48 -0.10 10.40 26.50
CA ASN A 48 1.29 10.40 26.07
C ASN A 48 1.97 9.03 26.30
N PRO A 49 1.87 8.38 27.48
CA PRO A 49 2.42 7.04 27.65
C PRO A 49 1.80 6.01 26.70
N LEU A 50 0.51 6.16 26.40
CA LEU A 50 -0.18 5.25 25.48
C LEU A 50 0.33 5.40 24.04
N ALA A 51 0.61 6.64 23.60
CA ALA A 51 1.19 6.89 22.28
C ALA A 51 2.56 6.23 22.12
N HIS A 52 3.43 6.37 23.13
CA HIS A 52 4.73 5.68 23.16
C HIS A 52 4.58 4.16 23.14
N HIS A 53 3.69 3.59 23.97
CA HIS A 53 3.48 2.15 24.00
C HIS A 53 2.96 1.59 22.67
N LEU A 54 2.12 2.34 21.96
CA LEU A 54 1.67 1.96 20.62
C LEU A 54 2.82 1.91 19.62
N LEU A 55 3.65 2.97 19.59
CA LEU A 55 4.80 3.02 18.70
C LEU A 55 5.81 1.90 19.02
N ASP A 56 6.09 1.65 20.28
CA ASP A 56 7.01 0.59 20.73
C ASP A 56 6.47 -0.81 20.39
N ARG A 57 5.17 -1.04 20.63
CA ARG A 57 4.53 -2.35 20.42
C ARG A 57 4.45 -2.73 18.94
N PHE A 58 4.16 -1.77 18.07
CA PHE A 58 3.99 -2.00 16.64
C PHE A 58 5.24 -1.65 15.83
N GLY A 59 6.20 -0.91 16.39
CA GLY A 59 7.46 -0.57 15.75
C GLY A 59 7.38 0.62 14.78
N GLY A 60 6.47 1.57 15.05
CA GLY A 60 6.36 2.85 14.32
C GLY A 60 4.93 3.25 13.99
N LEU A 61 4.76 4.51 13.60
CA LEU A 61 3.45 5.12 13.35
C LEU A 61 2.68 4.40 12.23
N GLU A 62 3.35 4.09 11.14
CA GLU A 62 2.77 3.38 10.00
C GLU A 62 2.16 2.04 10.42
N LYS A 63 2.89 1.26 11.21
CA LYS A 63 2.44 -0.05 11.68
C LYS A 63 1.29 0.05 12.70
N VAL A 64 1.22 1.13 13.48
CA VAL A 64 0.05 1.41 14.34
C VAL A 64 -1.21 1.57 13.50
N PHE A 65 -1.13 2.30 12.38
CA PHE A 65 -2.28 2.45 11.48
C PHE A 65 -2.61 1.18 10.70
N GLN A 66 -1.62 0.33 10.40
CA GLN A 66 -1.81 -0.95 9.72
C GLN A 66 -2.41 -2.04 10.62
N ALA A 67 -2.19 -1.97 11.93
CA ALA A 67 -2.72 -2.95 12.87
C ALA A 67 -4.25 -3.10 12.79
N SER A 68 -4.75 -4.32 12.97
CA SER A 68 -6.19 -4.59 13.01
C SER A 68 -6.84 -3.95 14.24
N PRO A 69 -8.15 -3.69 14.23
CA PRO A 69 -8.86 -3.20 15.42
C PRO A 69 -8.70 -4.11 16.64
N GLU A 70 -8.59 -5.41 16.41
CA GLU A 70 -8.40 -6.44 17.45
C GLU A 70 -7.03 -6.31 18.10
N GLU A 71 -5.97 -6.24 17.30
CA GLU A 71 -4.59 -6.04 17.77
C GLU A 71 -4.42 -4.72 18.54
N LEU A 72 -5.01 -3.64 18.03
CA LEU A 72 -4.99 -2.35 18.74
C LEU A 72 -5.63 -2.45 20.12
N LYS A 73 -6.76 -3.16 20.25
CA LYS A 73 -7.49 -3.32 21.52
C LYS A 73 -6.80 -4.25 22.51
N GLU A 74 -5.85 -5.08 22.08
CA GLU A 74 -5.01 -5.88 22.99
C GLU A 74 -4.15 -5.00 23.91
N LEU A 75 -3.82 -3.76 23.46
CA LEU A 75 -3.04 -2.86 24.29
C LEU A 75 -3.91 -2.17 25.35
N ALA A 76 -3.51 -2.31 26.61
CA ALA A 76 -4.20 -1.67 27.73
C ALA A 76 -4.29 -0.15 27.52
N GLY A 77 -5.50 0.39 27.59
CA GLY A 77 -5.78 1.82 27.35
C GLY A 77 -6.36 2.12 25.98
N VAL A 78 -6.29 1.20 25.01
CA VAL A 78 -6.93 1.34 23.71
C VAL A 78 -8.33 0.74 23.78
N GLY A 79 -9.32 1.60 23.95
CA GLY A 79 -10.74 1.21 23.83
C GLY A 79 -11.22 1.24 22.39
N GLU A 80 -12.47 0.81 22.19
CA GLU A 80 -13.12 0.78 20.88
C GLU A 80 -13.06 2.15 20.16
N SER A 81 -13.33 3.27 20.89
CA SER A 81 -13.29 4.60 20.29
C SER A 81 -11.92 4.98 19.75
N ALA A 82 -10.84 4.61 20.44
CA ALA A 82 -9.48 4.87 19.99
C ALA A 82 -9.13 4.02 18.74
N ALA A 83 -9.46 2.73 18.76
CA ALA A 83 -9.25 1.85 17.61
C ALA A 83 -10.05 2.34 16.38
N VAL A 84 -11.32 2.68 16.54
CA VAL A 84 -12.16 3.24 15.47
C VAL A 84 -11.58 4.54 14.92
N LEU A 85 -11.10 5.45 15.77
CA LEU A 85 -10.51 6.72 15.33
C LEU A 85 -9.24 6.47 14.49
N ILE A 86 -8.33 5.61 14.94
CA ILE A 86 -7.11 5.24 14.19
C ILE A 86 -7.50 4.68 12.82
N LYS A 87 -8.40 3.70 12.77
CA LYS A 87 -8.85 3.09 11.51
C LYS A 87 -9.59 4.06 10.59
N THR A 88 -10.34 5.01 11.17
CA THR A 88 -11.02 6.06 10.38
C THR A 88 -10.02 6.97 9.68
N VAL A 89 -8.92 7.36 10.35
CA VAL A 89 -7.86 8.17 9.72
C VAL A 89 -7.22 7.40 8.58
N GLN A 90 -6.90 6.12 8.77
CA GLN A 90 -6.35 5.27 7.72
C GLN A 90 -7.31 5.17 6.51
N ALA A 91 -8.60 4.93 6.76
CA ALA A 91 -9.62 4.86 5.72
C ALA A 91 -9.75 6.18 4.92
N LEU A 92 -9.66 7.31 5.60
CA LEU A 92 -9.66 8.63 4.96
C LEU A 92 -8.41 8.83 4.11
N GLN A 93 -7.25 8.47 4.63
CA GLN A 93 -5.97 8.56 3.89
C GLN A 93 -6.04 7.74 2.59
N LYS A 94 -6.42 6.45 2.66
CA LYS A 94 -6.59 5.59 1.48
C LYS A 94 -7.54 6.22 0.47
N ARG A 95 -8.71 6.68 0.94
CA ARG A 95 -9.72 7.28 0.06
C ARG A 95 -9.25 8.55 -0.63
N LEU A 96 -8.50 9.40 0.08
CA LEU A 96 -7.93 10.61 -0.49
C LEU A 96 -6.83 10.29 -1.52
N LEU A 97 -5.94 9.35 -1.20
CA LEU A 97 -4.89 8.91 -2.13
C LEU A 97 -5.49 8.29 -3.40
N VAL A 98 -6.43 7.36 -3.27
CA VAL A 98 -7.10 6.76 -4.44
C VAL A 98 -7.80 7.85 -5.27
N ARG A 99 -8.49 8.80 -4.65
CA ARG A 99 -9.13 9.91 -5.36
C ARG A 99 -8.13 10.82 -6.07
N TYR A 100 -6.96 11.03 -5.50
CA TYR A 100 -5.91 11.81 -6.13
C TYR A 100 -5.48 11.23 -7.50
N TYR A 101 -5.50 9.92 -7.65
CA TYR A 101 -5.20 9.24 -8.91
C TYR A 101 -6.43 9.10 -9.84
N THR A 102 -7.64 9.04 -9.29
CA THR A 102 -8.84 8.67 -10.06
C THR A 102 -9.81 9.82 -10.33
N ALA A 103 -9.75 10.94 -9.60
CA ALA A 103 -10.75 12.01 -9.66
C ALA A 103 -10.23 13.31 -10.30
N GLY A 104 -11.09 13.96 -11.08
CA GLY A 104 -10.91 15.31 -11.60
C GLY A 104 -10.57 15.41 -13.08
N SER A 105 -10.54 16.65 -13.60
CA SER A 105 -10.18 16.97 -15.00
C SER A 105 -8.72 16.74 -15.35
N ARG A 106 -7.87 16.51 -14.35
CA ARG A 106 -6.46 16.11 -14.48
C ARG A 106 -6.27 14.77 -13.76
N ARG A 107 -6.86 13.70 -14.30
CA ARG A 107 -6.52 12.34 -13.86
C ARG A 107 -5.02 12.16 -13.98
N ARG A 108 -4.38 11.69 -12.91
CA ARG A 108 -2.96 11.35 -13.02
C ARG A 108 -2.80 10.18 -13.97
N VAL A 109 -1.71 10.26 -14.67
CA VAL A 109 -1.31 9.29 -15.67
C VAL A 109 -0.32 8.34 -15.02
N LEU A 110 -0.58 7.04 -15.06
CA LEU A 110 0.34 6.02 -14.57
C LEU A 110 1.24 5.57 -15.74
N PHE A 111 2.15 6.44 -16.18
CA PHE A 111 3.10 6.11 -17.25
C PHE A 111 4.48 5.75 -16.73
N SER A 112 4.78 6.02 -15.47
CA SER A 112 6.01 5.55 -14.87
C SER A 112 5.73 4.39 -13.92
N LEU A 113 6.73 3.53 -13.76
CA LEU A 113 6.65 2.43 -12.81
C LEU A 113 6.47 2.96 -11.38
N GLU A 114 7.13 4.05 -11.04
CA GLU A 114 7.05 4.69 -9.73
C GLU A 114 5.62 5.14 -9.41
N GLU A 115 4.93 5.79 -10.37
CA GLU A 115 3.53 6.21 -10.20
C GLU A 115 2.59 5.00 -10.04
N ALA A 116 2.81 3.94 -10.83
CA ALA A 116 2.03 2.71 -10.73
C ALA A 116 2.25 2.01 -9.38
N CYS A 117 3.49 1.93 -8.91
CA CYS A 117 3.83 1.36 -7.61
C CYS A 117 3.26 2.20 -6.46
N ALA A 118 3.37 3.53 -6.50
CA ALA A 118 2.78 4.41 -5.50
C ALA A 118 1.25 4.25 -5.44
N PHE A 119 0.60 4.10 -6.59
CA PHE A 119 -0.83 3.84 -6.64
C PHE A 119 -1.20 2.45 -6.11
N ALA A 120 -0.40 1.43 -6.41
CA ALA A 120 -0.57 0.09 -5.85
C ALA A 120 -0.48 0.09 -4.32
N LEU A 121 0.49 0.78 -3.74
CA LEU A 121 0.59 0.97 -2.28
C LEU A 121 -0.65 1.66 -1.72
N ALA A 122 -1.12 2.74 -2.36
CA ALA A 122 -2.31 3.45 -1.92
C ALA A 122 -3.58 2.57 -1.93
N LEU A 123 -3.72 1.67 -2.92
CA LEU A 123 -4.82 0.71 -2.97
C LEU A 123 -4.75 -0.32 -1.85
N SER A 124 -3.56 -0.71 -1.44
CA SER A 124 -3.31 -1.79 -0.48
C SER A 124 -3.29 -1.34 0.99
N LEU A 125 -3.41 -0.03 1.29
CA LEU A 125 -3.24 0.55 2.63
C LEU A 125 -4.11 -0.04 3.75
N GLU A 126 -5.26 -0.63 3.42
CA GLU A 126 -6.20 -1.19 4.41
C GLU A 126 -6.37 -2.70 4.30
N ASP A 127 -5.65 -3.32 3.35
CA ASP A 127 -5.89 -4.72 3.04
C ASP A 127 -5.14 -5.62 4.04
N HIS A 128 -5.85 -6.07 5.08
CA HIS A 128 -5.34 -7.04 6.07
C HIS A 128 -5.26 -8.47 5.53
N TYR A 129 -5.90 -8.72 4.41
CA TYR A 129 -5.89 -9.99 3.69
C TYR A 129 -5.29 -9.77 2.31
N GLU A 130 -4.77 -10.83 1.72
CA GLU A 130 -4.38 -10.78 0.32
C GLU A 130 -5.56 -10.35 -0.54
N THR A 131 -5.39 -9.29 -1.28
CA THR A 131 -6.43 -8.69 -2.12
C THR A 131 -5.87 -8.43 -3.51
N LEU A 132 -6.53 -8.96 -4.54
CA LEU A 132 -6.14 -8.70 -5.92
C LEU A 132 -6.99 -7.58 -6.51
N HIS A 133 -6.32 -6.57 -7.02
CA HIS A 133 -6.91 -5.43 -7.71
C HIS A 133 -6.58 -5.43 -9.19
N LEU A 134 -7.56 -5.07 -10.01
CA LEU A 134 -7.40 -4.72 -11.42
C LEU A 134 -7.46 -3.20 -11.55
N ILE A 135 -6.48 -2.63 -12.26
CA ILE A 135 -6.41 -1.22 -12.59
C ILE A 135 -6.53 -1.12 -14.11
N CYS A 136 -7.58 -0.47 -14.59
CA CYS A 136 -7.85 -0.28 -16.01
C CYS A 136 -7.41 1.13 -16.43
N LEU A 137 -6.65 1.23 -17.52
CA LEU A 137 -6.09 2.47 -18.03
C LEU A 137 -6.54 2.72 -19.48
N ASP A 138 -6.69 3.97 -19.85
CA ASP A 138 -6.89 4.36 -21.26
C ASP A 138 -5.57 4.36 -22.05
N SER A 139 -5.64 4.77 -23.31
CA SER A 139 -4.45 4.88 -24.20
C SER A 139 -3.46 5.97 -23.75
N LYS A 140 -3.83 6.83 -22.83
CA LYS A 140 -3.00 7.88 -22.23
C LYS A 140 -2.50 7.52 -20.84
N GLY A 141 -2.71 6.28 -20.38
CA GLY A 141 -2.33 5.83 -19.05
C GLY A 141 -3.18 6.40 -17.91
N GLN A 142 -4.32 7.02 -18.21
CA GLN A 142 -5.22 7.54 -17.17
C GLN A 142 -6.02 6.40 -16.56
N VAL A 143 -6.17 6.40 -15.24
CA VAL A 143 -6.98 5.41 -14.54
C VAL A 143 -8.45 5.59 -14.89
N LEU A 144 -9.02 4.61 -15.58
CA LEU A 144 -10.44 4.57 -15.92
C LEU A 144 -11.25 3.94 -14.78
N ARG A 145 -10.74 2.86 -14.21
CA ARG A 145 -11.41 2.08 -13.17
C ARG A 145 -10.43 1.27 -12.35
N THR A 146 -10.75 1.09 -11.09
CA THR A 146 -10.14 0.08 -10.22
C THR A 146 -11.21 -0.92 -9.80
N LYS A 147 -10.87 -2.21 -9.74
CA LYS A 147 -11.77 -3.28 -9.33
C LYS A 147 -11.05 -4.26 -8.45
N THR A 148 -11.60 -4.55 -7.29
CA THR A 148 -11.16 -5.69 -6.48
C THR A 148 -11.70 -6.97 -7.11
N LEU A 149 -10.83 -7.88 -7.48
CA LEU A 149 -11.16 -9.15 -8.12
C LEU A 149 -11.29 -10.30 -7.10
N ALA A 150 -10.46 -10.29 -6.07
CA ALA A 150 -10.45 -11.32 -5.03
C ALA A 150 -10.01 -10.73 -3.68
N VAL A 151 -10.48 -11.32 -2.56
CA VAL A 151 -10.11 -10.97 -1.19
C VAL A 151 -9.93 -12.23 -0.38
N GLY A 152 -8.80 -12.35 0.33
CA GLY A 152 -8.53 -13.38 1.35
C GLY A 152 -8.35 -14.79 0.81
N GLY A 153 -7.18 -15.42 0.98
CA GLY A 153 -6.95 -16.87 0.86
C GLY A 153 -7.39 -17.60 -0.41
N VAL A 154 -7.97 -16.86 -1.35
CA VAL A 154 -8.32 -17.39 -2.67
C VAL A 154 -7.01 -17.39 -3.46
N THR A 155 -6.46 -18.55 -3.68
CA THR A 155 -5.36 -18.74 -4.61
C THR A 155 -5.68 -17.98 -5.89
N TYR A 156 -4.80 -17.09 -6.36
CA TYR A 156 -4.95 -16.30 -7.61
C TYR A 156 -5.29 -17.17 -8.83
N VAL A 157 -4.99 -18.45 -8.76
CA VAL A 157 -5.39 -19.49 -9.73
C VAL A 157 -6.91 -19.50 -10.01
N SER A 158 -7.74 -18.91 -9.11
CA SER A 158 -9.19 -18.83 -9.32
C SER A 158 -9.67 -17.59 -10.09
N VAL A 159 -8.79 -16.60 -10.35
CA VAL A 159 -9.17 -15.42 -11.13
C VAL A 159 -9.07 -15.76 -12.62
N GLU A 160 -10.22 -16.03 -13.20
CA GLU A 160 -10.29 -16.38 -14.61
C GLU A 160 -10.02 -15.17 -15.51
N PRO A 161 -9.16 -15.32 -16.56
CA PRO A 161 -8.86 -14.25 -17.53
C PRO A 161 -10.11 -13.61 -18.14
N ARG A 162 -11.17 -14.38 -18.30
CA ARG A 162 -12.45 -13.84 -18.83
C ARG A 162 -13.04 -12.72 -17.95
N HIS A 163 -12.91 -12.81 -16.63
CA HIS A 163 -13.44 -11.76 -15.72
C HIS A 163 -12.60 -10.49 -15.82
N VAL A 164 -11.28 -10.63 -15.92
CA VAL A 164 -10.38 -9.48 -16.15
C VAL A 164 -10.68 -8.83 -17.50
N ALA A 165 -10.82 -9.62 -18.54
CA ALA A 165 -11.18 -9.15 -19.87
C ALA A 165 -12.53 -8.43 -19.88
N GLN A 166 -13.54 -8.98 -19.22
CA GLN A 166 -14.87 -8.37 -19.12
C GLN A 166 -14.82 -7.00 -18.44
N GLU A 167 -14.15 -6.87 -17.30
CA GLU A 167 -14.03 -5.59 -16.60
C GLU A 167 -13.25 -4.55 -17.40
N ALA A 168 -12.21 -4.97 -18.09
CA ALA A 168 -11.41 -4.10 -18.95
C ALA A 168 -12.19 -3.61 -20.19
N LEU A 169 -12.94 -4.50 -20.84
CA LEU A 169 -13.80 -4.15 -21.98
C LEU A 169 -14.93 -3.22 -21.57
N LEU A 170 -15.57 -3.44 -20.41
CA LEU A 170 -16.66 -2.59 -19.91
C LEU A 170 -16.25 -1.11 -19.71
N CYS A 171 -15.00 -0.84 -19.43
CA CYS A 171 -14.50 0.53 -19.29
C CYS A 171 -13.67 1.00 -20.49
N ASN A 172 -13.63 0.23 -21.57
CA ASN A 172 -12.84 0.51 -22.78
C ASN A 172 -11.35 0.73 -22.48
N ALA A 173 -10.77 -0.12 -21.62
CA ALA A 173 -9.37 -0.05 -21.27
C ALA A 173 -8.47 -0.45 -22.45
N ARG A 174 -7.36 0.29 -22.60
CA ARG A 174 -6.26 -0.09 -23.51
C ARG A 174 -5.22 -0.91 -22.76
N TYR A 175 -4.95 -0.52 -21.52
CA TYR A 175 -3.97 -1.15 -20.66
C TYR A 175 -4.59 -1.57 -19.34
N VAL A 176 -4.01 -2.59 -18.73
CA VAL A 176 -4.35 -3.02 -17.38
C VAL A 176 -3.09 -3.26 -16.57
N LEU A 177 -3.21 -3.07 -15.25
CA LEU A 177 -2.26 -3.51 -14.25
C LEU A 177 -2.99 -4.46 -13.31
N LEU A 178 -2.32 -5.52 -12.89
CA LEU A 178 -2.73 -6.35 -11.77
C LEU A 178 -1.90 -5.95 -10.56
N CYS A 179 -2.53 -5.81 -9.42
CA CYS A 179 -1.86 -5.50 -8.17
C CYS A 179 -2.44 -6.36 -7.06
N HIS A 180 -1.60 -7.05 -6.32
CA HIS A 180 -2.00 -7.69 -5.08
C HIS A 180 -1.07 -7.26 -3.94
N ASN A 181 -1.55 -7.41 -2.71
CA ASN A 181 -0.77 -7.13 -1.53
C ASN A 181 -0.38 -8.41 -0.81
N HIS A 182 0.79 -8.40 -0.20
CA HIS A 182 1.20 -9.39 0.78
C HIS A 182 1.16 -8.76 2.19
N PRO A 183 0.20 -9.14 3.04
CA PRO A 183 0.10 -8.61 4.41
C PRO A 183 1.33 -8.90 5.28
N SER A 184 2.10 -9.93 4.94
CA SER A 184 3.39 -10.23 5.58
C SER A 184 4.44 -9.14 5.39
N GLY A 185 4.30 -8.32 4.35
CA GLY A 185 5.29 -7.32 3.92
C GLY A 185 6.36 -7.86 2.98
N ASP A 186 6.49 -9.18 2.80
CA ASP A 186 7.39 -9.77 1.81
C ASP A 186 6.77 -9.62 0.42
N VAL A 187 7.35 -8.77 -0.40
CA VAL A 187 6.82 -8.47 -1.76
C VAL A 187 7.29 -9.44 -2.84
N ARG A 188 8.07 -10.47 -2.47
CA ARG A 188 8.47 -11.48 -3.45
C ARG A 188 7.25 -12.25 -3.94
N PRO A 189 7.05 -12.40 -5.25
CA PRO A 189 5.96 -13.20 -5.78
C PRO A 189 6.18 -14.68 -5.51
N SER A 190 5.10 -15.43 -5.36
CA SER A 190 5.13 -16.88 -5.46
C SER A 190 5.20 -17.33 -6.93
N ASP A 191 5.56 -18.58 -7.19
CA ASP A 191 5.53 -19.16 -8.54
C ASP A 191 4.12 -19.12 -9.13
N ALA A 192 3.09 -19.26 -8.29
CA ALA A 192 1.70 -19.14 -8.71
C ALA A 192 1.37 -17.72 -9.18
N ASP A 193 1.87 -16.69 -8.50
CA ASP A 193 1.68 -15.30 -8.89
C ASP A 193 2.32 -15.01 -10.25
N LEU A 194 3.55 -15.49 -10.45
CA LEU A 194 4.26 -15.33 -11.72
C LEU A 194 3.50 -15.99 -12.88
N GLN A 195 2.96 -17.20 -12.68
CA GLN A 195 2.18 -17.92 -13.69
C GLN A 195 0.89 -17.18 -14.05
N VAL A 196 0.21 -16.57 -13.08
CA VAL A 196 -0.99 -15.76 -13.33
C VAL A 196 -0.68 -14.58 -14.24
N GLY A 197 0.40 -13.84 -13.99
CA GLY A 197 0.84 -12.74 -14.85
C GLY A 197 1.05 -13.18 -16.30
N VAL A 198 1.77 -14.30 -16.48
CA VAL A 198 2.01 -14.92 -17.81
C VAL A 198 0.69 -15.26 -18.52
N GLN A 199 -0.21 -15.95 -17.82
CA GLN A 199 -1.48 -16.39 -18.37
C GLN A 199 -2.39 -15.19 -18.73
N MET A 200 -2.44 -14.19 -17.86
CA MET A 200 -3.24 -12.98 -18.09
C MET A 200 -2.73 -12.18 -19.29
N LYS A 201 -1.42 -11.99 -19.41
CA LYS A 201 -0.83 -11.31 -20.55
C LYS A 201 -1.26 -11.96 -21.86
N LYS A 202 -1.04 -13.27 -22.01
CA LYS A 202 -1.41 -14.02 -23.23
C LYS A 202 -2.91 -13.94 -23.55
N SER A 203 -3.77 -13.99 -22.52
CA SER A 203 -5.22 -13.99 -22.69
C SER A 203 -5.76 -12.63 -23.12
N LEU A 204 -5.18 -11.54 -22.62
CA LEU A 204 -5.62 -10.17 -22.89
C LEU A 204 -5.09 -9.64 -24.23
N GLU A 205 -3.90 -10.04 -24.64
CA GLU A 205 -3.31 -9.67 -25.94
C GLU A 205 -4.22 -10.06 -27.11
N GLY A 206 -4.86 -11.23 -27.04
CA GLY A 206 -5.79 -11.73 -28.08
C GLY A 206 -7.02 -10.85 -28.31
N ILE A 207 -7.37 -9.98 -27.37
CA ILE A 207 -8.49 -9.03 -27.44
C ILE A 207 -8.04 -7.56 -27.52
N GLY A 208 -6.74 -7.32 -27.74
CA GLY A 208 -6.18 -5.99 -27.90
C GLY A 208 -6.02 -5.18 -26.61
N ILE A 209 -6.07 -5.83 -25.45
CA ILE A 209 -5.78 -5.24 -24.13
C ILE A 209 -4.39 -5.70 -23.70
N GLN A 210 -3.56 -4.78 -23.23
CA GLN A 210 -2.21 -5.10 -22.79
C GLN A 210 -2.08 -5.08 -21.29
N LEU A 211 -1.55 -6.15 -20.71
CA LEU A 211 -1.11 -6.16 -19.32
C LEU A 211 0.26 -5.46 -19.25
N LEU A 212 0.32 -4.28 -18.62
CA LEU A 212 1.57 -3.53 -18.46
C LEU A 212 2.47 -4.17 -17.41
N ASP A 213 1.89 -4.59 -16.29
CA ASP A 213 2.63 -5.18 -15.20
C ASP A 213 1.73 -5.96 -14.23
N GLN A 214 2.36 -6.83 -13.45
CA GLN A 214 1.81 -7.37 -12.22
C GLN A 214 2.67 -6.90 -11.06
N LEU A 215 2.02 -6.25 -10.10
CA LEU A 215 2.64 -5.61 -8.95
C LEU A 215 2.30 -6.36 -7.67
N VAL A 216 3.29 -6.58 -6.81
CA VAL A 216 3.09 -7.13 -5.47
C VAL A 216 3.44 -6.07 -4.44
N ALA A 217 2.43 -5.56 -3.74
CA ALA A 217 2.59 -4.52 -2.73
C ALA A 217 2.78 -5.10 -1.33
N GLY A 218 3.69 -4.54 -0.56
CA GLY A 218 3.94 -4.86 0.85
C GLY A 218 4.11 -3.59 1.67
N GLN A 219 4.73 -3.71 2.83
CA GLN A 219 4.98 -2.58 3.72
C GLN A 219 6.01 -1.61 3.12
N GLY A 220 5.52 -0.55 2.46
CA GLY A 220 6.38 0.50 1.88
C GLY A 220 7.23 0.05 0.70
N ALA A 221 6.94 -1.11 0.09
CA ALA A 221 7.65 -1.62 -1.06
C ALA A 221 6.70 -2.26 -2.08
N VAL A 222 7.10 -2.29 -3.36
CA VAL A 222 6.35 -2.92 -4.44
C VAL A 222 7.32 -3.66 -5.36
N TYR A 223 7.05 -4.93 -5.60
CA TYR A 223 7.71 -5.70 -6.64
C TYR A 223 7.00 -5.49 -7.98
N SER A 224 7.78 -5.33 -9.03
CA SER A 224 7.34 -5.27 -10.43
C SER A 224 7.79 -6.52 -11.17
N GLN A 225 6.86 -7.31 -11.70
CA GLN A 225 7.18 -8.51 -12.47
C GLN A 225 7.84 -8.15 -13.80
N SER A 226 7.42 -7.07 -14.46
CA SER A 226 7.97 -6.67 -15.76
C SER A 226 9.43 -6.20 -15.68
N ARG A 227 9.89 -5.78 -14.50
CA ARG A 227 11.26 -5.30 -14.27
C ARG A 227 12.09 -6.24 -13.42
N ASP A 228 11.46 -7.22 -12.78
CA ASP A 228 12.07 -8.09 -11.77
C ASP A 228 12.81 -7.29 -10.68
N LYS A 229 12.15 -6.25 -10.17
CA LYS A 229 12.72 -5.31 -9.19
C LYS A 229 11.71 -4.93 -8.12
N VAL A 230 12.24 -4.56 -6.97
CA VAL A 230 11.49 -4.02 -5.84
C VAL A 230 11.79 -2.53 -5.72
N LEU A 231 10.74 -1.70 -5.74
CA LEU A 231 10.81 -0.29 -5.44
C LEU A 231 10.41 -0.08 -3.98
N CYS A 232 11.30 0.52 -3.20
CA CYS A 232 11.04 0.91 -1.82
C CYS A 232 10.61 2.38 -1.76
N PHE A 233 9.66 2.71 -0.91
CA PHE A 233 9.09 4.04 -0.79
C PHE A 233 9.30 4.60 0.61
N HIS A 234 9.56 5.89 0.69
CA HIS A 234 9.46 6.67 1.90
C HIS A 234 8.40 7.75 1.69
N GLY A 235 7.23 7.55 2.29
CA GLY A 235 6.04 8.33 1.94
C GLY A 235 5.57 8.04 0.51
N GLU A 236 5.35 9.07 -0.30
CA GLU A 236 4.90 8.92 -1.70
C GLU A 236 6.06 8.81 -2.71
N ALA A 237 7.30 9.04 -2.29
CA ALA A 237 8.45 9.05 -3.18
C ALA A 237 9.22 7.72 -3.15
N PRO A 238 9.61 7.17 -4.31
CA PRO A 238 10.54 6.05 -4.35
C PRO A 238 11.90 6.52 -3.81
N CYS A 239 12.46 5.76 -2.88
CA CYS A 239 13.74 6.08 -2.27
C CYS A 239 14.87 5.16 -2.74
N GLU A 240 14.54 3.93 -3.14
CA GLU A 240 15.51 2.92 -3.52
C GLU A 240 14.87 1.86 -4.43
N THR A 241 15.70 1.25 -5.28
CA THR A 241 15.32 0.10 -6.11
C THR A 241 16.29 -1.04 -5.82
N LEU A 242 15.74 -2.20 -5.47
CA LEU A 242 16.49 -3.40 -5.06
C LEU A 242 16.12 -4.59 -5.95
N LEU A 243 17.00 -5.58 -5.99
CA LEU A 243 16.61 -6.92 -6.44
C LEU A 243 15.75 -7.60 -5.36
N PRO A 244 14.83 -8.51 -5.73
CA PRO A 244 13.96 -9.19 -4.77
C PRO A 244 14.72 -9.88 -3.62
N GLU A 245 15.85 -10.50 -3.94
CA GLU A 245 16.71 -11.19 -2.97
C GLU A 245 17.47 -10.21 -2.04
N GLU A 246 17.85 -9.05 -2.55
CA GLU A 246 18.48 -7.98 -1.74
C GLU A 246 17.46 -7.40 -0.76
N PHE A 247 16.23 -7.18 -1.22
CA PHE A 247 15.11 -6.74 -0.40
C PHE A 247 14.85 -7.74 0.74
N ALA A 248 14.69 -9.02 0.41
CA ALA A 248 14.43 -10.07 1.38
C ALA A 248 15.52 -10.15 2.46
N ARG A 249 16.80 -10.11 2.05
CA ARG A 249 17.94 -10.15 2.97
C ARG A 249 17.97 -8.92 3.88
N ARG A 250 17.69 -7.74 3.35
CA ARG A 250 17.72 -6.48 4.10
C ARG A 250 16.61 -6.39 5.15
N TYR A 251 15.43 -6.85 4.82
CA TYR A 251 14.25 -6.75 5.69
C TYR A 251 13.94 -8.02 6.48
N GLY A 252 14.82 -9.01 6.41
CA GLY A 252 14.76 -10.21 7.25
C GLY A 252 13.69 -11.23 6.85
N PHE A 253 13.28 -11.25 5.58
CA PHE A 253 12.38 -12.26 5.05
C PHE A 253 13.16 -13.52 4.70
N GLU A 254 13.27 -14.46 5.64
CA GLU A 254 13.88 -15.75 5.40
C GLU A 254 12.98 -16.63 4.52
N ARG A 255 13.58 -17.30 3.54
CA ARG A 255 12.86 -18.32 2.75
C ARG A 255 12.81 -19.62 3.53
N SER A 256 11.66 -20.27 3.57
CA SER A 256 11.62 -21.71 3.76
C SER A 256 12.18 -22.37 2.50
N GLU A 257 13.21 -23.21 2.64
CA GLU A 257 13.95 -23.88 1.54
C GLU A 257 13.09 -24.74 0.59
N ARG A 258 11.74 -24.72 0.70
CA ARG A 258 10.81 -25.62 0.00
C ARG A 258 10.12 -25.04 -1.23
N GLU A 259 10.32 -23.75 -1.55
CA GLU A 259 9.53 -23.09 -2.60
C GLU A 259 10.32 -22.58 -3.82
N TYR A 260 11.59 -22.97 -3.99
CA TYR A 260 12.40 -22.48 -5.10
C TYR A 260 12.76 -23.59 -6.09
N ASP A 261 11.92 -23.81 -7.06
CA ASP A 261 12.24 -24.61 -8.25
C ASP A 261 12.27 -23.71 -9.50
N GLY A 262 13.47 -23.27 -9.84
CA GLY A 262 13.98 -22.93 -11.17
C GLY A 262 13.20 -22.05 -12.17
N PHE A 263 12.00 -21.56 -11.86
CA PHE A 263 11.11 -20.91 -12.85
C PHE A 263 11.37 -19.40 -13.07
N GLN A 264 12.26 -18.79 -12.31
CA GLN A 264 12.24 -17.34 -12.02
C GLN A 264 12.75 -16.40 -13.11
N HIS A 265 13.78 -16.71 -13.84
CA HIS A 265 14.34 -15.74 -14.82
C HIS A 265 13.70 -15.88 -16.21
N GLN A 266 13.38 -17.07 -16.64
CA GLN A 266 12.86 -17.33 -17.97
C GLN A 266 11.42 -16.83 -18.15
N ALA A 267 10.59 -16.92 -17.10
CA ALA A 267 9.19 -16.48 -17.16
C ALA A 267 9.03 -14.94 -17.18
N ALA A 268 9.90 -14.20 -16.54
CA ALA A 268 9.86 -12.74 -16.56
C ALA A 268 10.32 -12.20 -17.93
N GLU A 269 11.42 -12.73 -18.49
CA GLU A 269 11.94 -12.33 -19.80
C GLU A 269 11.00 -12.73 -20.94
N ASP A 270 10.39 -13.92 -20.86
CA ASP A 270 9.43 -14.38 -21.88
C ASP A 270 8.11 -13.60 -21.87
N CYS A 271 7.72 -13.05 -20.73
CA CYS A 271 6.47 -12.30 -20.59
C CYS A 271 6.59 -10.81 -20.83
N PHE A 272 7.70 -10.22 -20.47
CA PHE A 272 7.94 -8.78 -20.55
C PHE A 272 9.32 -8.55 -21.17
N PRO A 273 9.51 -8.77 -22.48
CA PRO A 273 10.80 -8.55 -23.14
C PRO A 273 11.24 -7.11 -22.94
N ALA A 274 12.53 -6.93 -22.69
CA ALA A 274 13.14 -5.62 -22.40
C ALA A 274 12.91 -4.60 -23.52
N ASP A 275 12.66 -5.08 -24.76
CA ASP A 275 12.44 -4.29 -25.96
C ASP A 275 10.96 -4.05 -26.28
N ASP A 276 10.02 -4.38 -25.37
CA ASP A 276 8.60 -4.07 -25.57
C ASP A 276 8.43 -2.55 -25.65
N PRO A 277 8.03 -1.96 -26.79
CA PRO A 277 7.87 -0.52 -26.94
C PRO A 277 6.82 0.09 -26.02
N PHE A 278 6.04 -0.75 -25.35
CA PHE A 278 5.05 -0.40 -24.35
C PHE A 278 5.49 -0.74 -22.93
N SER A 279 6.73 -1.22 -22.70
CA SER A 279 7.31 -1.31 -21.38
C SER A 279 7.43 0.10 -20.79
N TRP A 280 7.27 0.22 -19.48
CA TRP A 280 7.46 1.48 -18.74
C TRP A 280 8.62 2.27 -19.34
N GLY A 281 8.32 3.43 -19.93
CA GLY A 281 9.29 4.21 -20.67
C GLY A 281 10.56 4.47 -19.88
N GLY A 282 11.63 3.79 -20.28
CA GLY A 282 12.98 4.23 -20.02
C GLY A 282 13.29 5.38 -20.96
N SER A 283 12.81 6.56 -20.65
CA SER A 283 13.17 7.76 -21.40
C SER A 283 13.39 8.91 -20.42
N SER A 284 14.67 9.17 -20.21
CA SER A 284 15.19 10.44 -19.73
C SER A 284 15.01 11.62 -20.73
N ASP A 285 14.20 11.45 -21.77
CA ASP A 285 14.02 12.44 -22.82
C ASP A 285 12.55 12.65 -23.16
N LEU A 286 11.86 13.46 -22.37
CA LEU A 286 10.72 14.26 -22.83
C LEU A 286 10.64 15.52 -21.99
N TYR A 287 11.16 16.62 -22.58
CA TYR A 287 10.90 18.01 -22.22
C TYR A 287 9.41 18.37 -22.28
#